data_fee63f12766925f5f2b70deb925fe6c3
#
_entry.id   fee63f12766925f5f2b70deb925fe6c3
#
_cell.length_a   1.000
_cell.length_b   1.000
_cell.length_c   1.000
_cell.angle_alpha   90.00
_cell.angle_beta   90.00
_cell.angle_gamma   90.00
#
_symmetry.space_group_name_H-M   'P 1'
#
loop_
_entity.id
_entity.type
_entity.pdbx_description
1 polymer ?
#
loop_
_entity_poly.entity_id
_entity_poly.type
_entity_poly.pdbx_seq_one_letter_code
_entity_poly.pdbx_strand_id
1 'polypeptide(L)'
;NELYCYRINAAYNLKFISGDQIKEGDIVTVEARLYNYPSSNGNLLELIKGYLARTTNTFDPSTAGLKVVTVAEAFAVGSELESGSTTPGQYQVTGTVTEVVEASIAYGNLTFNISDGNQEMLCYRLRYFDNRKYTEEDPALEVGDVVTLIAQIKNQNGIVEFVSGYL
;
A
#
# COMPACT_ATOMS: atom_id res chain seq x y z
N ASN A 1 10.23 -9.02 29.95
CA ASN A 1 11.25 -8.60 28.97
C ASN A 1 10.54 -7.79 27.88
N GLU A 2 11.05 -6.63 27.57
CA GLU A 2 10.54 -5.76 26.52
C GLU A 2 11.46 -5.86 25.31
N LEU A 3 10.87 -5.78 24.12
CA LEU A 3 11.58 -5.73 22.85
C LEU A 3 11.22 -4.43 22.13
N TYR A 4 12.22 -3.65 21.78
CA TYR A 4 12.02 -2.35 21.17
C TYR A 4 11.80 -2.46 19.65
N CYS A 5 10.71 -1.87 19.16
CA CYS A 5 10.42 -1.79 17.73
C CYS A 5 10.88 -0.43 17.20
N TYR A 6 11.98 -0.40 16.43
CA TYR A 6 12.57 0.85 15.98
C TYR A 6 12.24 1.14 14.51
N ARG A 7 11.52 2.24 14.27
CA ARG A 7 11.16 2.74 12.93
C ARG A 7 10.52 1.67 12.04
N ILE A 8 9.63 0.88 12.61
CA ILE A 8 8.79 -0.03 11.82
C ILE A 8 7.67 0.75 11.14
N ASN A 9 7.17 0.22 10.03
CA ASN A 9 6.04 0.77 9.30
C ASN A 9 4.70 0.29 9.90
N ALA A 10 3.63 0.96 9.54
CA ALA A 10 2.26 0.53 9.83
C ALA A 10 1.89 -0.75 9.04
N ALA A 11 0.65 -1.21 9.17
CA ALA A 11 0.12 -2.31 8.39
C ALA A 11 0.40 -2.12 6.89
N TYR A 12 0.56 -3.23 6.18
CA TYR A 12 0.87 -3.26 4.73
C TYR A 12 2.16 -2.51 4.36
N ASN A 13 3.11 -2.42 5.30
CA ASN A 13 4.40 -1.75 5.12
C ASN A 13 4.29 -0.25 4.74
N LEU A 14 3.19 0.38 5.08
CA LEU A 14 2.95 1.82 4.88
C LEU A 14 3.58 2.65 6.00
N LYS A 15 3.73 3.94 5.75
CA LYS A 15 4.02 4.89 6.83
C LYS A 15 2.81 5.03 7.75
N PHE A 16 3.04 5.22 9.03
CA PHE A 16 1.99 5.67 9.94
C PHE A 16 1.46 7.02 9.49
N ILE A 17 0.13 7.15 9.40
CA ILE A 17 -0.58 8.38 9.03
C ILE A 17 -1.29 9.01 10.23
N SER A 18 -1.45 8.26 11.32
CA SER A 18 -1.99 8.72 12.60
C SER A 18 -1.38 7.94 13.75
N GLY A 19 -1.22 8.57 14.90
CA GLY A 19 -0.86 7.89 16.16
C GLY A 19 -1.93 6.91 16.64
N ASP A 20 -3.15 7.00 16.09
CA ASP A 20 -4.25 6.10 16.44
C ASP A 20 -4.13 4.71 15.81
N GLN A 21 -3.22 4.52 14.86
CA GLN A 21 -2.98 3.21 14.22
C GLN A 21 -2.34 2.17 15.14
N ILE A 22 -1.78 2.60 16.27
CA ILE A 22 -1.27 1.74 17.34
C ILE A 22 -1.43 2.45 18.67
N LYS A 23 -1.92 1.75 19.68
CA LYS A 23 -2.17 2.28 21.04
C LYS A 23 -1.64 1.33 22.08
N GLU A 24 -1.40 1.83 23.26
CA GLU A 24 -1.09 1.01 24.42
C GLU A 24 -2.21 -0.01 24.69
N GLY A 25 -1.82 -1.28 24.85
CA GLY A 25 -2.74 -2.39 25.02
C GLY A 25 -3.11 -3.14 23.75
N ASP A 26 -2.73 -2.63 22.55
CA ASP A 26 -2.92 -3.39 21.31
C ASP A 26 -2.03 -4.63 21.29
N ILE A 27 -2.59 -5.73 20.81
CA ILE A 27 -1.81 -6.92 20.47
C ILE A 27 -1.41 -6.82 19.00
N VAL A 28 -0.11 -6.83 18.76
CA VAL A 28 0.45 -6.66 17.42
C VAL A 28 1.29 -7.85 17.00
N THR A 29 1.25 -8.20 15.73
CA THR A 29 2.22 -9.08 15.08
C THR A 29 3.11 -8.21 14.20
N VAL A 30 4.42 -8.33 14.38
CA VAL A 30 5.41 -7.56 13.63
C VAL A 30 6.26 -8.51 12.80
N GLU A 31 6.40 -8.22 11.52
CA GLU A 31 7.42 -8.82 10.66
C GLU A 31 8.61 -7.87 10.56
N ALA A 32 9.76 -8.27 11.09
CA ALA A 32 10.93 -7.41 11.15
C ALA A 32 12.22 -8.23 11.28
N ARG A 33 13.36 -7.57 11.11
CA ARG A 33 14.67 -8.14 11.40
C ARG A 33 15.04 -7.89 12.85
N LEU A 34 15.55 -8.92 13.53
CA LEU A 34 16.14 -8.75 14.86
C LEU A 34 17.54 -8.16 14.71
N TYR A 35 17.82 -7.11 15.46
CA TYR A 35 19.11 -6.43 15.46
C TYR A 35 19.59 -6.22 16.91
N ASN A 36 20.87 -6.48 17.13
CA ASN A 36 21.54 -6.22 18.40
C ASN A 36 22.28 -4.89 18.31
N TYR A 37 21.67 -3.83 18.81
CA TYR A 37 22.23 -2.48 18.75
C TYR A 37 23.25 -2.26 19.85
N PRO A 38 24.53 -1.97 19.53
CA PRO A 38 25.55 -1.63 20.53
C PRO A 38 25.21 -0.28 21.18
N SER A 39 25.08 -0.27 22.48
CA SER A 39 24.82 0.95 23.28
C SER A 39 25.85 1.09 24.38
N SER A 40 26.09 2.30 24.85
CA SER A 40 26.96 2.60 25.99
C SER A 40 26.48 1.96 27.31
N ASN A 41 25.18 1.63 27.39
CA ASN A 41 24.54 1.04 28.57
C ASN A 41 24.28 -0.48 28.42
N GLY A 42 24.94 -1.12 27.46
CA GLY A 42 24.72 -2.53 27.09
C GLY A 42 24.03 -2.64 25.73
N ASN A 43 23.94 -3.88 25.23
CA ASN A 43 23.30 -4.13 23.95
C ASN A 43 21.78 -4.05 24.07
N LEU A 44 21.14 -3.33 23.15
CA LEU A 44 19.70 -3.26 23.02
C LEU A 44 19.25 -4.15 21.87
N LEU A 45 18.33 -5.07 22.15
CA LEU A 45 17.70 -5.88 21.10
C LEU A 45 16.53 -5.10 20.50
N GLU A 46 16.58 -4.93 19.18
CA GLU A 46 15.57 -4.17 18.43
C GLU A 46 14.99 -4.99 17.28
N LEU A 47 13.72 -4.74 16.96
CA LEU A 47 13.10 -5.10 15.69
C LEU A 47 13.22 -3.91 14.74
N ILE A 48 13.87 -4.11 13.59
CA ILE A 48 14.15 -3.06 12.62
C ILE A 48 13.70 -3.46 11.22
N LYS A 49 13.49 -2.47 10.35
CA LYS A 49 13.11 -2.68 8.94
C LYS A 49 11.89 -3.58 8.78
N GLY A 50 10.91 -3.36 9.62
CA GLY A 50 9.70 -4.16 9.68
C GLY A 50 8.43 -3.36 9.54
N TYR A 51 7.32 -4.05 9.65
CA TYR A 51 5.98 -3.49 9.60
C TYR A 51 5.03 -4.29 10.50
N LEU A 52 3.87 -3.69 10.81
CA LEU A 52 2.79 -4.38 11.52
C LEU A 52 2.11 -5.35 10.55
N ALA A 53 2.26 -6.65 10.76
CA ALA A 53 1.57 -7.67 9.97
C ALA A 53 0.11 -7.82 10.40
N ARG A 54 -0.15 -7.69 11.72
CA ARG A 54 -1.49 -7.72 12.31
C ARG A 54 -1.55 -6.82 13.54
N THR A 55 -2.75 -6.34 13.84
CA THR A 55 -3.04 -5.60 15.08
C THR A 55 -4.47 -5.86 15.52
N THR A 56 -4.73 -5.81 16.82
CA THR A 56 -6.09 -5.75 17.37
C THR A 56 -6.71 -4.37 17.26
N ASN A 57 -5.93 -3.37 16.87
CA ASN A 57 -6.43 -2.03 16.64
C ASN A 57 -7.46 -2.04 15.50
N THR A 58 -8.65 -1.52 15.78
CA THR A 58 -9.74 -1.37 14.82
C THR A 58 -9.64 -0.05 14.07
N PHE A 59 -8.42 0.39 13.78
CA PHE A 59 -8.17 1.61 13.04
C PHE A 59 -8.98 1.62 11.74
N ASP A 60 -9.84 2.62 11.60
CA ASP A 60 -10.61 2.84 10.39
C ASP A 60 -9.80 3.72 9.43
N PRO A 61 -9.34 3.17 8.30
CA PRO A 61 -8.57 3.94 7.34
C PRO A 61 -9.36 5.14 6.77
N SER A 62 -10.70 5.12 6.78
CA SER A 62 -11.51 6.25 6.34
C SER A 62 -11.39 7.46 7.27
N THR A 63 -11.12 7.24 8.56
CA THR A 63 -10.93 8.31 9.55
C THR A 63 -9.50 8.85 9.57
N ALA A 64 -8.55 8.15 8.97
CA ALA A 64 -7.12 8.43 9.00
C ALA A 64 -6.56 8.99 7.70
N GLY A 65 -7.40 9.49 6.84
CA GLY A 65 -6.97 10.08 5.57
C GLY A 65 -6.85 9.10 4.39
N LEU A 66 -7.00 7.78 4.62
CA LEU A 66 -7.21 6.82 3.54
C LEU A 66 -8.69 6.84 3.16
N LYS A 67 -8.98 7.31 1.96
CA LYS A 67 -10.35 7.35 1.42
C LYS A 67 -10.64 6.06 0.67
N VAL A 68 -11.77 5.42 0.98
CA VAL A 68 -12.30 4.30 0.21
C VAL A 68 -13.23 4.87 -0.87
N VAL A 69 -12.92 4.59 -2.12
CA VAL A 69 -13.65 5.13 -3.29
C VAL A 69 -13.80 4.05 -4.36
N THR A 70 -14.75 4.26 -5.27
CA THR A 70 -14.89 3.46 -6.50
C THR A 70 -13.85 3.88 -7.54
N VAL A 71 -13.68 3.11 -8.63
CA VAL A 71 -12.80 3.48 -9.75
C VAL A 71 -13.29 4.79 -10.40
N ALA A 72 -14.60 4.94 -10.56
CA ALA A 72 -15.20 6.16 -11.13
C ALA A 72 -14.96 7.40 -10.26
N GLU A 73 -15.09 7.29 -8.94
CA GLU A 73 -14.80 8.39 -8.01
C GLU A 73 -13.30 8.73 -8.00
N ALA A 74 -12.43 7.73 -8.05
CA ALA A 74 -10.98 7.94 -8.16
C ALA A 74 -10.62 8.65 -9.47
N PHE A 75 -11.25 8.28 -10.58
CA PHE A 75 -11.09 8.95 -11.87
C PHE A 75 -11.52 10.43 -11.80
N ALA A 76 -12.66 10.71 -11.17
CA ALA A 76 -13.14 12.09 -10.99
C ALA A 76 -12.13 12.93 -10.20
N VAL A 77 -11.60 12.40 -9.08
CA VAL A 77 -10.54 13.06 -8.29
C VAL A 77 -9.31 13.34 -9.15
N GLY A 78 -8.85 12.38 -9.93
CA GLY A 78 -7.66 12.52 -10.77
C GLY A 78 -7.85 13.51 -11.93
N SER A 79 -9.08 13.60 -12.44
CA SER A 79 -9.43 14.53 -13.54
C SER A 79 -9.36 16.00 -13.14
N GLU A 80 -9.50 16.29 -11.84
CA GLU A 80 -9.38 17.66 -11.29
C GLU A 80 -7.94 18.06 -10.99
N LEU A 81 -6.99 17.10 -11.01
CA LEU A 81 -5.58 17.41 -10.78
C LEU A 81 -4.96 18.10 -11.99
N GLU A 82 -4.06 19.03 -11.71
CA GLU A 82 -3.19 19.57 -12.75
C GLU A 82 -2.35 18.47 -13.41
N SER A 83 -2.05 18.65 -14.68
CA SER A 83 -1.19 17.72 -15.43
C SER A 83 0.17 17.51 -14.73
N GLY A 84 0.55 16.26 -14.54
CA GLY A 84 1.75 15.87 -13.81
C GLY A 84 1.60 15.75 -12.29
N SER A 85 0.48 16.23 -11.74
CA SER A 85 0.22 16.24 -10.29
C SER A 85 -0.28 14.89 -9.78
N THR A 86 -0.01 14.66 -8.50
CA THR A 86 -0.40 13.44 -7.75
C THR A 86 -1.13 13.85 -6.48
N THR A 87 -2.13 13.08 -6.06
CA THR A 87 -2.81 13.32 -4.78
C THR A 87 -1.83 13.25 -3.61
N PRO A 88 -1.99 14.08 -2.58
CA PRO A 88 -1.12 14.03 -1.39
C PRO A 88 -1.34 12.76 -0.55
N GLY A 89 -2.54 12.19 -0.57
CA GLY A 89 -2.93 10.98 0.16
C GLY A 89 -3.18 9.79 -0.77
N GLN A 90 -3.29 8.62 -0.16
CA GLN A 90 -3.63 7.37 -0.83
C GLN A 90 -5.13 7.10 -0.74
N TYR A 91 -5.61 6.30 -1.67
CA TYR A 91 -7.00 5.84 -1.76
C TYR A 91 -7.03 4.32 -1.78
N GLN A 92 -8.03 3.73 -1.14
CA GLN A 92 -8.36 2.32 -1.27
C GLN A 92 -9.43 2.19 -2.35
N VAL A 93 -9.16 1.34 -3.33
CA VAL A 93 -10.05 1.11 -4.47
C VAL A 93 -10.17 -0.39 -4.72
N THR A 94 -11.38 -0.86 -4.99
CA THR A 94 -11.64 -2.24 -5.43
C THR A 94 -12.18 -2.21 -6.85
N GLY A 95 -11.64 -3.09 -7.71
CA GLY A 95 -12.07 -3.23 -9.09
C GLY A 95 -11.74 -4.59 -9.66
N THR A 96 -12.34 -4.89 -10.80
CA THR A 96 -12.04 -6.11 -11.58
C THR A 96 -10.93 -5.81 -12.58
N VAL A 97 -9.94 -6.67 -12.66
CA VAL A 97 -8.85 -6.58 -13.65
C VAL A 97 -9.43 -6.79 -15.04
N THR A 98 -9.21 -5.82 -15.92
CA THR A 98 -9.68 -5.86 -17.32
C THR A 98 -8.55 -6.14 -18.31
N GLU A 99 -7.32 -5.81 -17.93
CA GLU A 99 -6.12 -6.05 -18.74
C GLU A 99 -4.90 -6.16 -17.82
N VAL A 100 -3.99 -7.09 -18.12
CA VAL A 100 -2.64 -7.15 -17.52
C VAL A 100 -1.65 -6.69 -18.58
N VAL A 101 -1.12 -5.46 -18.43
CA VAL A 101 -0.21 -4.83 -19.39
C VAL A 101 1.22 -5.34 -19.22
N GLU A 102 1.69 -5.44 -17.97
CA GLU A 102 3.05 -5.89 -17.65
C GLU A 102 3.10 -6.50 -16.23
N ALA A 103 3.70 -7.67 -16.11
CA ALA A 103 4.09 -8.28 -14.85
C ALA A 103 5.63 -8.37 -14.82
N SER A 104 6.27 -7.37 -14.21
CA SER A 104 7.73 -7.23 -14.26
C SER A 104 8.40 -7.86 -13.04
N ILE A 105 8.99 -9.03 -13.22
CA ILE A 105 9.83 -9.68 -12.19
C ILE A 105 11.08 -8.84 -11.90
N ALA A 106 11.70 -8.27 -12.95
CA ALA A 106 12.94 -7.49 -12.81
C ALA A 106 12.77 -6.26 -11.89
N TYR A 107 11.63 -5.58 -12.00
CA TYR A 107 11.31 -4.41 -11.17
C TYR A 107 10.44 -4.77 -9.95
N GLY A 108 9.84 -5.94 -9.94
CA GLY A 108 8.96 -6.43 -8.87
C GLY A 108 7.66 -5.64 -8.78
N ASN A 109 7.04 -5.31 -9.92
CA ASN A 109 5.80 -4.55 -9.99
C ASN A 109 4.88 -5.04 -11.11
N LEU A 110 3.64 -4.58 -11.07
CA LEU A 110 2.57 -4.93 -11.99
C LEU A 110 1.99 -3.65 -12.61
N THR A 111 1.72 -3.69 -13.91
CA THR A 111 0.95 -2.67 -14.62
C THR A 111 -0.27 -3.33 -15.23
N PHE A 112 -1.46 -2.87 -14.88
CA PHE A 112 -2.73 -3.49 -15.26
C PHE A 112 -3.87 -2.47 -15.20
N ASN A 113 -4.99 -2.77 -15.85
CA ASN A 113 -6.20 -1.97 -15.77
C ASN A 113 -7.21 -2.62 -14.82
N ILE A 114 -7.96 -1.78 -14.08
CA ILE A 114 -9.13 -2.20 -13.30
C ILE A 114 -10.36 -1.39 -13.66
N SER A 115 -11.53 -2.01 -13.50
CA SER A 115 -12.83 -1.35 -13.69
C SER A 115 -13.81 -1.68 -12.57
N ASP A 116 -14.70 -0.73 -12.26
CA ASP A 116 -15.90 -0.94 -11.44
C ASP A 116 -17.17 -1.15 -12.27
N GLY A 117 -17.02 -1.34 -13.60
CA GLY A 117 -18.13 -1.47 -14.56
C GLY A 117 -18.59 -0.13 -15.14
N ASN A 118 -18.24 1.00 -14.54
CA ASN A 118 -18.57 2.35 -15.01
C ASN A 118 -17.35 3.08 -15.58
N GLN A 119 -16.21 2.85 -14.96
CA GLN A 119 -14.94 3.50 -15.31
C GLN A 119 -13.81 2.48 -15.27
N GLU A 120 -12.82 2.67 -16.13
CA GLU A 120 -11.57 1.93 -16.14
C GLU A 120 -10.40 2.86 -15.84
N MET A 121 -9.41 2.38 -15.09
CA MET A 121 -8.19 3.12 -14.77
C MET A 121 -6.96 2.21 -14.82
N LEU A 122 -5.84 2.80 -15.28
CA LEU A 122 -4.52 2.17 -15.26
C LEU A 122 -3.95 2.15 -13.83
N CYS A 123 -3.44 1.00 -13.43
CA CYS A 123 -2.62 0.79 -12.26
C CYS A 123 -1.15 0.69 -12.71
N TYR A 124 -0.39 1.77 -12.55
CA TYR A 124 0.95 1.86 -13.11
C TYR A 124 2.02 1.48 -12.10
N ARG A 125 2.73 0.37 -12.37
CA ARG A 125 3.87 -0.15 -11.59
C ARG A 125 3.58 -0.32 -10.11
N LEU A 126 2.40 -0.86 -9.77
CA LEU A 126 2.04 -1.14 -8.40
C LEU A 126 2.83 -2.34 -7.87
N ARG A 127 3.06 -2.34 -6.55
CA ARG A 127 3.63 -3.47 -5.82
C ARG A 127 2.60 -4.57 -5.65
N TYR A 128 3.09 -5.75 -5.31
CA TYR A 128 2.26 -6.90 -4.95
C TYR A 128 1.72 -6.77 -3.52
N PHE A 129 1.00 -7.80 -3.04
CA PHE A 129 0.40 -7.78 -1.69
C PHE A 129 1.42 -7.40 -0.61
N ASP A 130 0.95 -6.71 0.43
CA ASP A 130 1.77 -6.21 1.54
C ASP A 130 2.91 -5.28 1.12
N ASN A 131 2.73 -4.59 -0.02
CA ASN A 131 3.71 -3.66 -0.58
C ASN A 131 5.09 -4.30 -0.87
N ARG A 132 5.13 -5.61 -1.08
CA ARG A 132 6.34 -6.32 -1.47
C ARG A 132 6.54 -6.34 -2.99
N LYS A 133 7.69 -6.77 -3.43
CA LYS A 133 7.96 -6.98 -4.84
C LYS A 133 7.18 -8.19 -5.37
N TYR A 134 6.69 -8.09 -6.58
CA TYR A 134 6.21 -9.23 -7.36
C TYR A 134 7.39 -10.13 -7.77
N THR A 135 7.25 -11.44 -7.65
CA THR A 135 8.28 -12.45 -7.92
C THR A 135 7.74 -13.59 -8.77
N GLU A 136 8.62 -14.46 -9.26
CA GLU A 136 8.23 -15.65 -10.05
C GLU A 136 7.41 -16.67 -9.24
N GLU A 137 7.51 -16.64 -7.91
CA GLU A 137 6.81 -17.56 -7.02
C GLU A 137 5.37 -17.10 -6.74
N ASP A 138 5.03 -15.87 -7.13
CA ASP A 138 3.72 -15.29 -6.88
C ASP A 138 2.69 -15.76 -7.92
N PRO A 139 1.44 -15.98 -7.50
CA PRO A 139 0.35 -16.18 -8.43
C PRO A 139 0.28 -15.02 -9.44
N ALA A 140 0.11 -15.37 -10.71
CA ALA A 140 -0.10 -14.37 -11.75
C ALA A 140 -1.43 -13.64 -11.52
N LEU A 141 -1.42 -12.32 -11.78
CA LEU A 141 -2.65 -11.55 -11.87
C LEU A 141 -3.32 -11.86 -13.22
N GLU A 142 -4.62 -12.15 -13.19
CA GLU A 142 -5.37 -12.53 -14.38
C GLU A 142 -6.55 -11.59 -14.64
N VAL A 143 -6.96 -11.47 -15.90
CA VAL A 143 -8.19 -10.75 -16.28
C VAL A 143 -9.40 -11.44 -15.63
N GLY A 144 -10.23 -10.65 -14.96
CA GLY A 144 -11.37 -11.12 -14.18
C GLY A 144 -11.12 -11.20 -12.68
N ASP A 145 -9.86 -11.10 -12.22
CA ASP A 145 -9.58 -11.04 -10.80
C ASP A 145 -10.19 -9.78 -10.18
N VAL A 146 -10.75 -9.92 -8.98
CA VAL A 146 -11.19 -8.78 -8.18
C VAL A 146 -10.09 -8.42 -7.20
N VAL A 147 -9.55 -7.22 -7.33
CA VAL A 147 -8.43 -6.74 -6.52
C VAL A 147 -8.82 -5.50 -5.74
N THR A 148 -8.27 -5.39 -4.53
CA THR A 148 -8.27 -4.15 -3.76
C THR A 148 -6.86 -3.61 -3.73
N LEU A 149 -6.70 -2.34 -4.06
CA LEU A 149 -5.42 -1.64 -4.06
C LEU A 149 -5.46 -0.41 -3.15
N ILE A 150 -4.29 -0.03 -2.66
CA ILE A 150 -4.05 1.24 -1.98
C ILE A 150 -3.00 1.99 -2.78
N ALA A 151 -3.37 3.16 -3.34
CA ALA A 151 -2.49 3.93 -4.21
C ALA A 151 -2.81 5.43 -4.17
N GLN A 152 -1.87 6.23 -4.64
CA GLN A 152 -2.12 7.62 -5.01
C GLN A 152 -2.72 7.68 -6.40
N ILE A 153 -3.43 8.77 -6.68
CA ILE A 153 -4.00 9.06 -8.00
C ILE A 153 -3.14 10.15 -8.66
N LYS A 154 -2.79 9.97 -9.92
CA LYS A 154 -2.00 10.90 -10.71
C LYS A 154 -2.72 11.27 -12.00
N ASN A 155 -2.61 12.53 -12.39
CA ASN A 155 -2.92 12.97 -13.75
C ASN A 155 -1.63 13.03 -14.58
N GLN A 156 -1.37 12.01 -15.38
CA GLN A 156 -0.20 11.96 -16.25
C GLN A 156 -0.57 12.49 -17.65
N ASN A 157 -0.48 13.80 -17.85
CA ASN A 157 -0.77 14.45 -19.15
C ASN A 157 -2.17 14.13 -19.71
N GLY A 158 -3.19 14.15 -18.83
CA GLY A 158 -4.57 13.85 -19.19
C GLY A 158 -4.96 12.37 -19.00
N ILE A 159 -4.03 11.50 -18.71
CA ILE A 159 -4.30 10.10 -18.32
C ILE A 159 -4.35 10.04 -16.79
N VAL A 160 -5.49 9.64 -16.26
CA VAL A 160 -5.66 9.41 -14.81
C VAL A 160 -5.26 7.98 -14.49
N GLU A 161 -4.32 7.82 -13.58
CA GLU A 161 -3.74 6.52 -13.22
C GLU A 161 -3.51 6.38 -11.71
N PHE A 162 -3.50 5.14 -11.22
CA PHE A 162 -3.04 4.80 -9.89
C PHE A 162 -1.53 4.60 -9.90
N VAL A 163 -0.84 5.23 -8.94
CA VAL A 163 0.62 5.19 -8.81
C VAL A 163 1.04 5.03 -7.35
N SER A 164 2.30 4.65 -7.13
CA SER A 164 2.90 4.60 -5.76
C SER A 164 2.07 3.77 -4.79
N GLY A 165 1.57 2.64 -5.26
CA GLY A 165 0.67 1.79 -4.49
C GLY A 165 1.00 0.30 -4.57
N TYR A 166 0.07 -0.50 -4.05
CA TYR A 166 0.18 -1.96 -3.97
C TYR A 166 -1.20 -2.62 -3.89
N LEU A 167 -1.23 -3.92 -4.11
CA LEU A 167 -2.40 -4.79 -3.92
C LEU A 167 -2.58 -5.16 -2.46
#